data_6473f4c33c8f08228a3478d2396a5843
#
_entry.id   6473f4c33c8f08228a3478d2396a5843
#
_cell.length_a   1.000
_cell.length_b   1.000
_cell.length_c   1.000
_cell.angle_alpha   90.00
_cell.angle_beta   90.00
_cell.angle_gamma   90.00
#
_symmetry.space_group_name_H-M   'P 1'
#
loop_
_entity.id
_entity.type
_entity.pdbx_description
1 polymer ?
#
loop_
_entity_poly.entity_id
_entity_poly.type
_entity_poly.pdbx_seq_one_letter_code
_entity_poly.pdbx_strand_id
1 'polypeptide(L)'
;MCVAVNKQCPNNCFYHGACAFMSVRSGLPLSPDDCSVLNTDCKPVCNCISGYVGSYCSYNTTALATKKRVRESLLDALFQLTELQDANEPSFQSWITSLRSITSIADEVSLLAANVTNLLLVKLLGTGKDLDVAYEAVLPLFGVCSQVTSAVSLDSGEHSPFYYNSSL
;
A
#
# COMPACT_ATOMS: atom_id res chain seq x y z
N MET A 1 12.68 -1.42 -37.15
CA MET A 1 13.21 -2.03 -35.90
C MET A 1 12.40 -1.52 -34.74
N CYS A 2 11.76 -2.40 -33.96
CA CYS A 2 11.12 -1.98 -32.70
C CYS A 2 12.22 -1.83 -31.63
N VAL A 3 12.42 -0.64 -31.13
CA VAL A 3 13.34 -0.38 -30.00
C VAL A 3 12.61 -0.78 -28.72
N ALA A 4 13.22 -1.65 -27.92
CA ALA A 4 12.68 -1.99 -26.61
C ALA A 4 12.72 -0.73 -25.71
N VAL A 5 11.55 -0.31 -25.23
CA VAL A 5 11.45 0.82 -24.30
C VAL A 5 11.70 0.28 -22.88
N ASN A 6 12.59 0.92 -22.14
CA ASN A 6 12.87 0.56 -20.74
C ASN A 6 11.77 1.10 -19.82
N LYS A 7 11.49 0.35 -18.75
CA LYS A 7 10.62 0.82 -17.66
C LYS A 7 11.24 2.05 -17.01
N GLN A 8 10.38 2.92 -16.50
CA GLN A 8 10.78 4.14 -15.82
C GLN A 8 10.16 4.16 -14.42
N CYS A 9 10.85 4.78 -13.48
CA CYS A 9 10.27 5.05 -12.19
C CYS A 9 9.16 6.09 -12.30
N PRO A 10 8.00 5.88 -11.65
CA PRO A 10 6.90 6.84 -11.66
C PRO A 10 7.36 8.23 -11.19
N ASN A 11 6.96 9.26 -11.95
CA ASN A 11 7.28 10.66 -11.67
C ASN A 11 8.78 10.92 -11.37
N ASN A 12 9.67 10.10 -11.93
CA ASN A 12 11.12 10.20 -11.72
C ASN A 12 11.48 10.25 -10.21
N CYS A 13 10.84 9.39 -9.39
CA CYS A 13 10.97 9.35 -7.93
C CYS A 13 10.73 10.71 -7.27
N PHE A 14 9.87 11.56 -7.84
CA PHE A 14 9.59 12.94 -7.41
C PHE A 14 10.84 13.81 -7.24
N TYR A 15 11.94 13.47 -7.91
CA TYR A 15 13.25 14.12 -7.80
C TYR A 15 13.88 14.04 -6.39
N HIS A 16 13.33 13.17 -5.52
CA HIS A 16 13.83 12.93 -4.17
C HIS A 16 14.42 11.51 -4.01
N GLY A 17 14.84 10.90 -5.11
CA GLY A 17 15.45 9.58 -5.11
C GLY A 17 16.04 9.21 -6.46
N ALA A 18 16.81 8.13 -6.47
CA ALA A 18 17.35 7.51 -7.68
C ALA A 18 16.46 6.35 -8.13
N CYS A 19 16.21 6.26 -9.43
CA CYS A 19 15.52 5.12 -10.02
C CYS A 19 16.47 3.92 -10.10
N ALA A 20 16.06 2.81 -9.54
CA ALA A 20 16.75 1.51 -9.61
C ALA A 20 15.80 0.45 -10.16
N PHE A 21 16.35 -0.70 -10.54
CA PHE A 21 15.61 -1.81 -11.10
C PHE A 21 15.91 -3.09 -10.33
N MET A 22 14.88 -3.88 -10.05
CA MET A 22 15.00 -5.10 -9.26
C MET A 22 14.24 -6.25 -9.93
N SER A 23 14.78 -7.47 -9.84
CA SER A 23 14.05 -8.69 -10.17
C SER A 23 12.90 -8.91 -9.17
N VAL A 24 11.72 -9.19 -9.69
CA VAL A 24 10.54 -9.51 -8.87
C VAL A 24 10.71 -10.85 -8.18
N ARG A 25 11.41 -11.80 -8.83
CA ARG A 25 11.58 -13.17 -8.31
C ARG A 25 12.70 -13.28 -7.28
N SER A 26 13.85 -12.68 -7.55
CA SER A 26 15.04 -12.83 -6.70
C SER A 26 15.26 -11.66 -5.75
N GLY A 27 14.62 -10.50 -5.98
CA GLY A 27 14.90 -9.28 -5.23
C GLY A 27 16.26 -8.65 -5.53
N LEU A 28 17.03 -9.19 -6.49
CA LEU A 28 18.36 -8.69 -6.82
C LEU A 28 18.29 -7.47 -7.77
N PRO A 29 19.27 -6.56 -7.70
CA PRO A 29 19.34 -5.43 -8.60
C PRO A 29 19.57 -5.89 -10.04
N LEU A 30 18.95 -5.20 -10.99
CA LEU A 30 19.08 -5.41 -12.43
C LEU A 30 19.65 -4.15 -13.11
N SER A 31 20.30 -4.36 -14.28
CA SER A 31 20.68 -3.25 -15.14
C SER A 31 19.44 -2.57 -15.74
N PRO A 32 19.47 -1.25 -15.98
CA PRO A 32 18.41 -0.56 -16.72
C PRO A 32 18.14 -1.21 -18.09
N ASP A 33 19.15 -1.72 -18.76
CA ASP A 33 19.03 -2.34 -20.10
C ASP A 33 18.27 -3.69 -20.03
N ASP A 34 18.32 -4.37 -18.90
CA ASP A 34 17.60 -5.62 -18.66
C ASP A 34 16.12 -5.40 -18.26
N CYS A 35 15.72 -4.16 -18.02
CA CYS A 35 14.39 -3.79 -17.51
C CYS A 35 13.49 -3.15 -18.56
N SER A 36 13.26 -3.88 -19.66
CA SER A 36 12.31 -3.42 -20.69
C SER A 36 10.85 -3.56 -20.24
N VAL A 37 9.94 -2.85 -20.90
CA VAL A 37 8.49 -2.94 -20.65
C VAL A 37 7.94 -4.35 -20.83
N LEU A 38 8.61 -5.19 -21.62
CA LEU A 38 8.25 -6.59 -21.87
C LEU A 38 8.78 -7.55 -20.82
N ASN A 39 9.76 -7.14 -20.01
CA ASN A 39 10.34 -7.98 -18.96
C ASN A 39 9.42 -7.99 -17.73
N THR A 40 8.68 -9.08 -17.50
CA THR A 40 7.77 -9.24 -16.36
C THR A 40 8.51 -9.47 -15.04
N ASP A 41 9.77 -9.93 -15.08
CA ASP A 41 10.59 -10.14 -13.88
C ASP A 41 11.30 -8.88 -13.39
N CYS A 42 11.16 -7.76 -14.06
CA CYS A 42 11.74 -6.50 -13.62
C CYS A 42 10.68 -5.53 -13.12
N LYS A 43 10.93 -4.89 -11.96
CA LYS A 43 10.18 -3.74 -11.45
C LYS A 43 11.10 -2.55 -11.21
N PRO A 44 10.68 -1.32 -11.60
CA PRO A 44 11.36 -0.10 -11.18
C PRO A 44 11.05 0.19 -9.71
N VAL A 45 12.05 0.64 -8.96
CA VAL A 45 11.96 1.02 -7.55
C VAL A 45 12.68 2.34 -7.31
N CYS A 46 12.19 3.16 -6.39
CA CYS A 46 12.83 4.42 -6.05
C CYS A 46 13.68 4.26 -4.78
N ASN A 47 14.97 4.58 -4.88
CA ASN A 47 15.87 4.70 -3.73
C ASN A 47 15.83 6.17 -3.26
N CYS A 48 15.12 6.43 -2.17
CA CYS A 48 14.91 7.78 -1.67
C CYS A 48 16.17 8.36 -1.02
N ILE A 49 16.41 9.66 -1.21
CA ILE A 49 17.42 10.40 -0.45
C ILE A 49 16.97 10.57 1.00
N SER A 50 17.92 10.87 1.88
CA SER A 50 17.65 11.08 3.32
C SER A 50 16.52 12.11 3.55
N GLY A 51 15.59 11.77 4.43
CA GLY A 51 14.44 12.62 4.77
C GLY A 51 13.20 12.41 3.90
N TYR A 52 13.29 11.62 2.83
CA TYR A 52 12.15 11.26 1.98
C TYR A 52 11.87 9.75 2.03
N VAL A 53 10.60 9.40 1.90
CA VAL A 53 10.08 8.03 2.07
C VAL A 53 8.87 7.78 1.18
N GLY A 54 8.39 6.53 1.20
CA GLY A 54 7.28 6.04 0.39
C GLY A 54 7.77 5.44 -0.94
N SER A 55 6.89 4.72 -1.60
CA SER A 55 7.22 3.96 -2.83
C SER A 55 7.82 4.80 -3.95
N TYR A 56 7.56 6.11 -3.93
CA TYR A 56 7.99 7.05 -4.98
C TYR A 56 8.80 8.23 -4.43
N CYS A 57 9.23 8.18 -3.16
CA CYS A 57 9.92 9.29 -2.48
C CYS A 57 9.08 10.59 -2.43
N SER A 58 7.77 10.48 -2.40
CA SER A 58 6.83 11.60 -2.47
C SER A 58 6.54 12.25 -1.11
N TYR A 59 6.93 11.62 -0.03
CA TYR A 59 6.68 12.10 1.34
C TYR A 59 7.99 12.42 2.06
N ASN A 60 8.00 13.49 2.84
CA ASN A 60 9.00 13.57 3.91
C ASN A 60 8.58 12.65 5.08
N THR A 61 9.55 12.26 5.89
CA THR A 61 9.34 11.30 6.99
C THR A 61 8.28 11.76 7.99
N THR A 62 8.25 13.04 8.33
CA THR A 62 7.29 13.62 9.29
C THR A 62 5.87 13.64 8.71
N ALA A 63 5.72 14.02 7.45
CA ALA A 63 4.42 14.06 6.78
C ALA A 63 3.82 12.66 6.67
N LEU A 64 4.62 11.65 6.30
CA LEU A 64 4.15 10.27 6.22
C LEU A 64 3.76 9.73 7.59
N ALA A 65 4.57 9.97 8.63
CA ALA A 65 4.24 9.57 9.99
C ALA A 65 2.92 10.19 10.48
N THR A 66 2.68 11.46 10.18
CA THR A 66 1.43 12.14 10.51
C THR A 66 0.24 11.51 9.79
N LYS A 67 0.38 11.23 8.50
CA LYS A 67 -0.68 10.59 7.70
C LYS A 67 -1.00 9.17 8.18
N LYS A 68 0.03 8.36 8.49
CA LYS A 68 -0.15 7.02 9.09
C LYS A 68 -0.97 7.11 10.38
N ARG A 69 -0.62 8.03 11.29
CA ARG A 69 -1.32 8.24 12.55
C ARG A 69 -2.78 8.67 12.38
N VAL A 70 -3.06 9.55 11.41
CA VAL A 70 -4.44 9.95 11.09
C VAL A 70 -5.26 8.74 10.62
N ARG A 71 -4.71 7.90 9.74
CA ARG A 71 -5.39 6.69 9.27
C ARG A 71 -5.63 5.68 10.40
N GLU A 72 -4.67 5.50 11.30
CA GLU A 72 -4.84 4.69 12.51
C GLU A 72 -6.04 5.16 13.33
N SER A 73 -6.13 6.47 13.61
CA SER A 73 -7.26 7.06 14.35
C SER A 73 -8.60 6.90 13.62
N LEU A 74 -8.61 7.02 12.29
CA LEU A 74 -9.83 6.82 11.49
C LEU A 74 -10.28 5.36 11.48
N LEU A 75 -9.35 4.41 11.43
CA LEU A 75 -9.67 2.98 11.49
C LEU A 75 -10.20 2.58 12.88
N ASP A 76 -9.62 3.12 13.95
CA ASP A 76 -10.11 2.90 15.31
C ASP A 76 -11.52 3.46 15.47
N ALA A 77 -11.77 4.69 15.00
CA ALA A 77 -13.12 5.29 15.02
C ALA A 77 -14.13 4.47 14.19
N LEU A 78 -13.72 3.96 13.02
CA LEU A 78 -14.58 3.10 12.20
C LEU A 78 -14.88 1.78 12.93
N PHE A 79 -13.87 1.17 13.57
CA PHE A 79 -14.06 -0.04 14.35
C PHE A 79 -15.09 0.18 15.48
N GLN A 80 -14.94 1.26 16.25
CA GLN A 80 -15.89 1.62 17.30
C GLN A 80 -17.29 1.90 16.74
N LEU A 81 -17.39 2.57 15.58
CA LEU A 81 -18.67 2.82 14.92
C LEU A 81 -19.39 1.51 14.58
N THR A 82 -18.67 0.49 14.10
CA THR A 82 -19.27 -0.82 13.81
C THR A 82 -19.71 -1.61 15.05
N GLU A 83 -19.28 -1.19 16.26
CA GLU A 83 -19.76 -1.75 17.53
C GLU A 83 -21.03 -1.04 18.06
N LEU A 84 -21.15 0.25 17.77
CA LEU A 84 -22.19 1.12 18.33
C LEU A 84 -23.42 1.25 17.43
N GLN A 85 -23.25 1.11 16.13
CA GLN A 85 -24.30 1.32 15.14
C GLN A 85 -24.95 -0.03 14.78
N ASP A 86 -26.28 -0.05 14.72
CA ASP A 86 -27.03 -1.21 14.28
C ASP A 86 -26.64 -1.61 12.86
N ALA A 87 -26.36 -2.89 12.67
CA ALA A 87 -26.02 -3.46 11.38
C ALA A 87 -27.28 -3.55 10.51
N ASN A 88 -27.26 -2.81 9.42
CA ASN A 88 -28.24 -2.88 8.33
C ASN A 88 -27.51 -2.65 6.99
N GLU A 89 -28.18 -2.91 5.89
CA GLU A 89 -27.53 -2.80 4.57
C GLU A 89 -26.92 -1.41 4.28
N PRO A 90 -27.59 -0.27 4.54
CA PRO A 90 -26.99 1.05 4.37
C PRO A 90 -25.77 1.30 5.25
N SER A 91 -25.81 0.93 6.53
CA SER A 91 -24.68 1.05 7.45
C SER A 91 -23.50 0.19 6.97
N PHE A 92 -23.77 -1.04 6.56
CA PHE A 92 -22.77 -1.98 6.04
C PHE A 92 -22.05 -1.42 4.80
N GLN A 93 -22.79 -0.88 3.83
CA GLN A 93 -22.20 -0.24 2.64
C GLN A 93 -21.35 0.99 2.99
N SER A 94 -21.81 1.79 3.97
CA SER A 94 -21.07 2.95 4.46
C SER A 94 -19.73 2.54 5.10
N TRP A 95 -19.74 1.49 5.93
CA TRP A 95 -18.53 0.98 6.58
C TRP A 95 -17.50 0.46 5.57
N ILE A 96 -17.94 -0.31 4.56
CA ILE A 96 -17.07 -0.80 3.49
C ILE A 96 -16.46 0.37 2.70
N THR A 97 -17.27 1.37 2.35
CA THR A 97 -16.81 2.54 1.60
C THR A 97 -15.79 3.33 2.42
N SER A 98 -16.03 3.51 3.71
CA SER A 98 -15.11 4.18 4.63
C SER A 98 -13.79 3.42 4.77
N LEU A 99 -13.85 2.11 5.00
CA LEU A 99 -12.67 1.25 5.11
C LEU A 99 -11.81 1.32 3.85
N ARG A 100 -12.43 1.19 2.67
CA ARG A 100 -11.76 1.31 1.37
C ARG A 100 -11.09 2.67 1.18
N SER A 101 -11.77 3.76 1.56
CA SER A 101 -11.23 5.11 1.48
C SER A 101 -10.02 5.29 2.40
N ILE A 102 -10.12 4.85 3.65
CA ILE A 102 -9.04 4.97 4.63
C ILE A 102 -7.80 4.17 4.21
N THR A 103 -7.96 3.01 3.57
CA THR A 103 -6.84 2.14 3.17
C THR A 103 -6.38 2.35 1.73
N SER A 104 -6.90 3.34 0.99
CA SER A 104 -6.68 3.52 -0.45
C SER A 104 -5.22 3.78 -0.86
N ILE A 105 -4.36 4.25 0.05
CA ILE A 105 -2.95 4.56 -0.21
C ILE A 105 -2.07 3.70 0.70
N ALA A 106 -1.45 2.67 0.11
CA ALA A 106 -0.66 1.67 0.84
C ALA A 106 0.49 2.28 1.67
N ASP A 107 1.22 3.28 1.13
CA ASP A 107 2.31 3.95 1.85
C ASP A 107 1.86 4.61 3.17
N GLU A 108 0.61 5.02 3.25
CA GLU A 108 0.03 5.69 4.41
C GLU A 108 -0.59 4.73 5.44
N VAL A 109 -0.61 3.42 5.16
CA VAL A 109 -1.11 2.39 6.07
C VAL A 109 0.07 1.83 6.86
N SER A 110 0.05 1.97 8.19
CA SER A 110 1.05 1.37 9.07
C SER A 110 0.73 -0.11 9.36
N LEU A 111 1.68 -0.83 9.94
CA LEU A 111 1.45 -2.21 10.40
C LEU A 111 0.30 -2.29 11.43
N LEU A 112 0.20 -1.29 12.33
CA LEU A 112 -0.91 -1.21 13.28
C LEU A 112 -2.25 -1.02 12.55
N ALA A 113 -2.30 -0.08 11.59
CA ALA A 113 -3.48 0.13 10.75
C ALA A 113 -3.86 -1.13 9.96
N ALA A 114 -2.88 -1.87 9.44
CA ALA A 114 -3.11 -3.13 8.75
C ALA A 114 -3.76 -4.19 9.67
N ASN A 115 -3.32 -4.30 10.91
CA ASN A 115 -3.90 -5.22 11.88
C ASN A 115 -5.35 -4.85 12.21
N VAL A 116 -5.66 -3.57 12.46
CA VAL A 116 -7.05 -3.11 12.69
C VAL A 116 -7.91 -3.34 11.46
N THR A 117 -7.36 -3.11 10.26
CA THR A 117 -8.06 -3.39 9.01
C THR A 117 -8.42 -4.86 8.87
N ASN A 118 -7.51 -5.78 9.22
CA ASN A 118 -7.80 -7.22 9.18
C ASN A 118 -8.93 -7.60 10.15
N LEU A 119 -8.97 -7.02 11.35
CA LEU A 119 -10.09 -7.23 12.28
C LEU A 119 -11.41 -6.72 11.71
N LEU A 120 -11.41 -5.53 11.11
CA LEU A 120 -12.58 -4.98 10.42
C LEU A 120 -13.04 -5.85 9.26
N LEU A 121 -12.11 -6.38 8.44
CA LEU A 121 -12.44 -7.28 7.33
C LEU A 121 -13.16 -8.53 7.82
N VAL A 122 -12.65 -9.20 8.86
CA VAL A 122 -13.29 -10.39 9.44
C VAL A 122 -14.68 -10.05 9.96
N LYS A 123 -14.82 -8.93 10.70
CA LYS A 123 -16.10 -8.48 11.23
C LYS A 123 -17.10 -8.17 10.11
N LEU A 124 -16.71 -7.39 9.10
CA LEU A 124 -17.59 -7.01 7.99
C LEU A 124 -18.03 -8.24 7.17
N LEU A 125 -17.13 -9.21 6.94
CA LEU A 125 -17.52 -10.46 6.27
C LEU A 125 -18.56 -11.25 7.08
N GLY A 126 -18.41 -11.32 8.41
CA GLY A 126 -19.40 -11.91 9.30
C GLY A 126 -20.74 -11.17 9.24
N THR A 127 -20.72 -9.86 9.39
CA THR A 127 -21.93 -9.02 9.31
C THR A 127 -22.62 -9.16 7.95
N GLY A 128 -21.88 -9.16 6.85
CA GLY A 128 -22.46 -9.34 5.50
C GLY A 128 -23.15 -10.69 5.34
N LYS A 129 -22.62 -11.75 5.95
CA LYS A 129 -23.26 -13.07 6.00
C LYS A 129 -24.56 -13.03 6.83
N ASP A 130 -24.52 -12.38 7.99
CA ASP A 130 -25.68 -12.32 8.89
C ASP A 130 -26.84 -11.47 8.31
N LEU A 131 -26.50 -10.46 7.50
CA LEU A 131 -27.46 -9.61 6.78
C LEU A 131 -27.92 -10.22 5.44
N ASP A 132 -27.36 -11.36 5.03
CA ASP A 132 -27.61 -12.03 3.73
C ASP A 132 -27.43 -11.06 2.54
N VAL A 133 -26.39 -10.20 2.60
CA VAL A 133 -26.13 -9.23 1.52
C VAL A 133 -25.64 -9.93 0.26
N ALA A 134 -25.96 -9.34 -0.90
CA ALA A 134 -25.49 -9.83 -2.18
C ALA A 134 -23.94 -9.87 -2.26
N TYR A 135 -23.39 -10.84 -2.99
CA TYR A 135 -21.94 -11.02 -3.14
C TYR A 135 -21.24 -9.75 -3.64
N GLU A 136 -21.85 -9.01 -4.53
CA GLU A 136 -21.35 -7.76 -5.08
C GLU A 136 -21.08 -6.70 -4.00
N ALA A 137 -21.84 -6.74 -2.90
CA ALA A 137 -21.68 -5.81 -1.78
C ALA A 137 -20.35 -6.02 -1.02
N VAL A 138 -19.82 -7.25 -1.01
CA VAL A 138 -18.57 -7.59 -0.31
C VAL A 138 -17.34 -7.54 -1.22
N LEU A 139 -17.49 -7.50 -2.54
CA LEU A 139 -16.37 -7.45 -3.49
C LEU A 139 -15.35 -6.35 -3.20
N PRO A 140 -15.73 -5.13 -2.78
CA PRO A 140 -14.77 -4.08 -2.47
C PRO A 140 -13.79 -4.44 -1.35
N LEU A 141 -14.12 -5.38 -0.46
CA LEU A 141 -13.24 -5.85 0.62
C LEU A 141 -12.00 -6.56 0.10
N PHE A 142 -12.06 -7.23 -1.06
CA PHE A 142 -10.88 -7.84 -1.70
C PHE A 142 -9.86 -6.78 -2.13
N GLY A 143 -10.34 -5.60 -2.58
CA GLY A 143 -9.47 -4.46 -2.86
C GLY A 143 -8.73 -3.97 -1.62
N VAL A 144 -9.42 -3.94 -0.46
CA VAL A 144 -8.81 -3.60 0.83
C VAL A 144 -7.73 -4.61 1.21
N CYS A 145 -8.00 -5.93 1.06
CA CYS A 145 -6.98 -6.96 1.31
C CYS A 145 -5.70 -6.73 0.49
N SER A 146 -5.85 -6.43 -0.81
CA SER A 146 -4.72 -6.14 -1.70
C SER A 146 -3.92 -4.92 -1.24
N GLN A 147 -4.57 -3.83 -0.83
CA GLN A 147 -3.92 -2.61 -0.33
C GLN A 147 -3.14 -2.88 0.97
N VAL A 148 -3.75 -3.60 1.91
CA VAL A 148 -3.11 -3.95 3.19
C VAL A 148 -1.90 -4.85 2.98
N THR A 149 -2.00 -5.86 2.11
CA THR A 149 -0.86 -6.73 1.77
C THR A 149 0.30 -5.93 1.19
N SER A 150 0.00 -4.98 0.28
CA SER A 150 1.01 -4.07 -0.27
C SER A 150 1.66 -3.20 0.82
N ALA A 151 0.88 -2.67 1.75
CA ALA A 151 1.37 -1.85 2.86
C ALA A 151 2.30 -2.63 3.78
N VAL A 152 1.95 -3.86 4.15
CA VAL A 152 2.78 -4.74 5.01
C VAL A 152 4.11 -5.06 4.32
N SER A 153 4.12 -5.35 3.02
CA SER A 153 5.34 -5.59 2.26
C SER A 153 6.27 -4.37 2.22
N LEU A 154 5.71 -3.16 2.21
CA LEU A 154 6.50 -1.92 2.26
C LEU A 154 7.11 -1.65 3.64
N ASP A 155 6.38 -1.96 4.72
CA ASP A 155 6.79 -1.66 6.11
C ASP A 155 7.75 -2.74 6.67
N SER A 156 7.70 -3.99 6.17
CA SER A 156 8.54 -5.11 6.60
C SER A 156 9.99 -5.03 6.13
N GLY A 157 10.37 -4.00 5.38
CA GLY A 157 11.76 -3.73 5.03
C GLY A 157 12.35 -4.72 4.00
N GLU A 158 11.53 -5.44 3.25
CA GLU A 158 11.99 -6.21 2.07
C GLU A 158 12.57 -5.30 0.96
N HIS A 159 12.47 -3.98 1.13
CA HIS A 159 13.33 -3.01 0.49
C HIS A 159 14.49 -2.69 1.44
N SER A 160 15.45 -3.62 1.55
CA SER A 160 16.74 -3.35 2.18
C SER A 160 17.34 -2.08 1.54
N PRO A 161 17.53 -0.99 2.31
CA PRO A 161 18.31 0.11 1.79
C PRO A 161 19.72 -0.42 1.63
N PHE A 162 20.20 -0.57 0.40
CA PHE A 162 21.61 -0.65 0.15
C PHE A 162 22.22 0.69 0.60
N TYR A 163 22.68 0.75 1.84
CA TYR A 163 23.58 1.79 2.29
C TYR A 163 24.86 1.66 1.47
N TYR A 164 24.96 2.43 0.41
CA TYR A 164 26.24 2.74 -0.18
C TYR A 164 26.99 3.61 0.84
N ASN A 165 27.86 2.96 1.61
CA ASN A 165 28.84 3.64 2.44
C ASN A 165 29.86 4.27 1.50
N SER A 166 29.62 5.53 1.09
CA SER A 166 30.63 6.34 0.39
C SER A 166 31.59 6.88 1.44
N SER A 167 32.49 6.01 1.89
CA SER A 167 33.74 6.43 2.55
C SER A 167 34.81 6.34 1.51
N LEU A 168 35.13 7.48 0.86
CA LEU A 168 36.45 7.86 0.34
C LEU A 168 36.44 9.35 0.05
#